data_0ebbb02717f1defdc10417f7ac3d8518
#
_entry.id   0ebbb02717f1defdc10417f7ac3d8518
#
_cell.length_a   1.000
_cell.length_b   1.000
_cell.length_c   1.000
_cell.angle_alpha   90.00
_cell.angle_beta   90.00
_cell.angle_gamma   90.00
#
_symmetry.space_group_name_H-M   'P 1'
#
loop_
_entity.id
_entity.type
_entity.pdbx_description
1 polymer ?
#
loop_
_entity_poly.entity_id
_entity_poly.type
_entity_poly.pdbx_seq_one_letter_code
_entity_poly.pdbx_strand_id
1 'polypeptide(L)'
;MKKIQTLLLAIFALSILPTQAQKIRTGIEVLKSQNFKILEGKRVGLITNPTGVDNQLRSTVDILYHAPNVNLVALYGPEHGVRGDIHAGDKVDSSTDPATGLPVHSLYGATRKPTPEMLEDIDVLVYDIQDIGCRSFTYISTMGVAMEAAAENGKEFVVLDRPNPLGGHKVEGNLVEDPYVSFVSQFKIPYLYGLTCGELALLINNEFMKDNPVDLKVVKMKKWKRKMTYEDTGLQWVPSSPHIPHAHSAVFYPVSGILGELGYLSIGVGYTIPFQMFAAPWIQAEEFAQALNDLGLEGVIFRPIHLKPFYSVGKGEHLQGVQVHFSDYKKVQLSEIQFYVMQEIARLYPERKVFEHCNTKRFNMFDKVCGSNYIREKFTETNNWEEVKSYWNKDIKEFKLLSKKYYLYK
;
A
#
# COMPACT_ATOMS: atom_id res chain seq x y z
N MET A 1 10.92 46.22 -39.42
CA MET A 1 10.93 45.95 -37.99
C MET A 1 9.61 45.36 -37.44
N LYS A 2 8.41 45.88 -37.76
CA LYS A 2 7.11 45.29 -37.27
C LYS A 2 6.85 43.85 -37.68
N LYS A 3 7.26 43.38 -38.91
CA LYS A 3 7.05 41.97 -39.37
C LYS A 3 7.94 40.96 -38.62
N ILE A 4 9.14 41.36 -38.19
CA ILE A 4 10.03 40.49 -37.40
C ILE A 4 9.57 40.30 -35.98
N GLN A 5 8.99 41.36 -35.35
CA GLN A 5 8.41 41.29 -34.02
C GLN A 5 7.17 40.36 -33.96
N THR A 6 6.33 40.40 -35.03
CA THR A 6 5.14 39.52 -35.11
C THR A 6 5.56 38.05 -35.29
N LEU A 7 6.64 37.78 -36.03
CA LEU A 7 7.16 36.42 -36.22
C LEU A 7 7.78 35.87 -34.92
N LEU A 8 8.49 36.66 -34.13
CA LEU A 8 9.05 36.29 -32.84
C LEU A 8 7.97 36.03 -31.78
N LEU A 9 6.88 36.81 -31.77
CA LEU A 9 5.75 36.52 -30.88
C LEU A 9 5.00 35.24 -31.25
N ALA A 10 4.87 34.91 -32.53
CA ALA A 10 4.24 33.68 -32.99
C ALA A 10 5.10 32.41 -32.62
N ILE A 11 6.43 32.53 -32.69
CA ILE A 11 7.36 31.44 -32.30
C ILE A 11 7.32 31.24 -30.77
N PHE A 12 7.18 32.30 -29.96
CA PHE A 12 7.08 32.21 -28.50
C PHE A 12 5.73 31.64 -28.05
N ALA A 13 4.63 31.92 -28.79
CA ALA A 13 3.31 31.35 -28.50
C ALA A 13 3.19 29.86 -28.83
N LEU A 14 3.99 29.32 -29.78
CA LEU A 14 4.03 27.89 -30.11
C LEU A 14 4.84 27.05 -29.08
N SER A 15 5.64 27.67 -28.23
CA SER A 15 6.47 26.96 -27.25
C SER A 15 5.79 26.72 -25.88
N ILE A 16 4.54 27.19 -25.69
CA ILE A 16 3.76 26.98 -24.46
C ILE A 16 2.53 26.10 -24.74
N LEU A 17 2.71 25.04 -25.49
CA LEU A 17 1.77 23.93 -25.37
C LEU A 17 2.15 23.21 -24.06
N PRO A 18 1.22 23.13 -23.08
CA PRO A 18 1.48 22.29 -21.92
C PRO A 18 1.77 20.90 -22.45
N THR A 19 2.99 20.42 -22.26
CA THR A 19 3.29 19.00 -22.45
C THR A 19 2.39 18.27 -21.46
N GLN A 20 1.23 17.83 -21.94
CA GLN A 20 0.36 16.97 -21.17
C GLN A 20 1.22 15.79 -20.74
N ALA A 21 1.52 15.71 -19.46
CA ALA A 21 2.32 14.62 -18.92
C ALA A 21 1.71 13.32 -19.43
N GLN A 22 2.47 12.58 -20.22
CA GLN A 22 1.96 11.43 -20.94
C GLN A 22 1.62 10.35 -19.90
N LYS A 23 0.34 10.17 -19.62
CA LYS A 23 -0.16 9.16 -18.66
C LYS A 23 0.57 7.84 -18.85
N ILE A 24 0.92 7.18 -17.76
CA ILE A 24 1.38 5.80 -17.82
C ILE A 24 0.25 4.90 -18.33
N ARG A 25 0.59 3.71 -18.81
CA ARG A 25 -0.39 2.67 -19.14
C ARG A 25 -0.22 1.54 -18.13
N THR A 26 -1.26 1.28 -17.35
CA THR A 26 -1.32 0.18 -16.38
C THR A 26 -1.39 -1.17 -17.07
N GLY A 27 -1.21 -2.26 -16.32
CA GLY A 27 -1.27 -3.62 -16.85
C GLY A 27 -2.55 -3.91 -17.63
N ILE A 28 -3.72 -3.49 -17.14
CA ILE A 28 -5.00 -3.69 -17.85
C ILE A 28 -5.02 -2.98 -19.20
N GLU A 29 -4.48 -1.77 -19.32
CA GLU A 29 -4.44 -1.06 -20.59
C GLU A 29 -3.46 -1.67 -21.59
N VAL A 30 -2.36 -2.22 -21.09
CA VAL A 30 -1.42 -2.98 -21.93
C VAL A 30 -2.08 -4.26 -22.41
N LEU A 31 -2.75 -5.00 -21.54
CA LEU A 31 -3.51 -6.22 -21.87
C LEU A 31 -4.57 -5.95 -22.95
N LYS A 32 -5.37 -4.87 -22.80
CA LYS A 32 -6.32 -4.42 -23.84
C LYS A 32 -5.64 -4.17 -25.17
N SER A 33 -4.51 -3.48 -25.18
CA SER A 33 -3.78 -3.18 -26.43
C SER A 33 -3.19 -4.41 -27.11
N GLN A 34 -3.08 -5.52 -26.40
CA GLN A 34 -2.67 -6.83 -26.89
C GLN A 34 -3.88 -7.73 -27.22
N ASN A 35 -5.06 -7.14 -27.27
CA ASN A 35 -6.33 -7.84 -27.52
C ASN A 35 -6.52 -9.06 -26.60
N PHE A 36 -6.12 -8.94 -25.32
CA PHE A 36 -6.26 -9.97 -24.28
C PHE A 36 -5.63 -11.33 -24.64
N LYS A 37 -4.71 -11.40 -25.57
CA LYS A 37 -4.15 -12.63 -26.16
C LYS A 37 -3.70 -13.67 -25.10
N ILE A 38 -3.15 -13.22 -23.98
CA ILE A 38 -2.67 -14.10 -22.90
C ILE A 38 -3.79 -14.87 -22.18
N LEU A 39 -5.06 -14.39 -22.31
CA LEU A 39 -6.25 -14.96 -21.68
C LEU A 39 -7.12 -15.75 -22.67
N GLU A 40 -6.80 -15.72 -23.97
CA GLU A 40 -7.60 -16.34 -25.01
C GLU A 40 -7.74 -17.85 -24.81
N GLY A 41 -8.97 -18.37 -24.92
CA GLY A 41 -9.29 -19.78 -24.75
C GLY A 41 -9.26 -20.31 -23.31
N LYS A 42 -9.06 -19.43 -22.30
CA LYS A 42 -8.99 -19.79 -20.88
C LYS A 42 -10.21 -19.34 -20.10
N ARG A 43 -10.60 -20.14 -19.11
CA ARG A 43 -11.56 -19.73 -18.07
C ARG A 43 -10.83 -18.86 -17.07
N VAL A 44 -11.25 -17.61 -16.94
CA VAL A 44 -10.53 -16.56 -16.19
C VAL A 44 -11.22 -16.32 -14.84
N GLY A 45 -10.47 -16.41 -13.75
CA GLY A 45 -10.82 -15.87 -12.43
C GLY A 45 -10.13 -14.52 -12.22
N LEU A 46 -10.81 -13.51 -11.69
CA LEU A 46 -10.24 -12.19 -11.43
C LEU A 46 -10.24 -11.85 -9.96
N ILE A 47 -9.05 -11.65 -9.40
CA ILE A 47 -8.86 -11.08 -8.06
C ILE A 47 -8.76 -9.57 -8.21
N THR A 48 -9.74 -8.84 -7.69
CA THR A 48 -9.80 -7.38 -7.83
C THR A 48 -10.62 -6.70 -6.73
N ASN A 49 -10.52 -5.39 -6.70
CA ASN A 49 -11.34 -4.49 -5.87
C ASN A 49 -11.65 -3.21 -6.69
N PRO A 50 -12.27 -2.15 -6.12
CA PRO A 50 -12.60 -0.93 -6.85
C PRO A 50 -11.42 -0.25 -7.56
N THR A 51 -10.18 -0.51 -7.14
CA THR A 51 -8.97 0.08 -7.74
C THR A 51 -8.58 -0.56 -9.07
N GLY A 52 -9.15 -1.73 -9.40
CA GLY A 52 -8.97 -2.40 -10.69
C GLY A 52 -9.67 -1.65 -11.81
N VAL A 53 -9.08 -0.56 -12.29
CA VAL A 53 -9.64 0.29 -13.34
C VAL A 53 -8.59 0.66 -14.40
N ASP A 54 -9.09 1.04 -15.60
CA ASP A 54 -8.26 1.66 -16.64
C ASP A 54 -8.15 3.20 -16.45
N ASN A 55 -7.42 3.88 -17.34
CA ASN A 55 -7.23 5.33 -17.30
C ASN A 55 -8.52 6.16 -17.54
N GLN A 56 -9.63 5.50 -17.86
CA GLN A 56 -10.96 6.09 -18.01
C GLN A 56 -11.88 5.70 -16.84
N LEU A 57 -11.32 5.10 -15.77
CA LEU A 57 -12.03 4.60 -14.59
C LEU A 57 -13.04 3.48 -14.88
N ARG A 58 -12.89 2.77 -16.00
CA ARG A 58 -13.71 1.59 -16.29
C ARG A 58 -13.16 0.41 -15.52
N SER A 59 -14.04 -0.32 -14.84
CA SER A 59 -13.68 -1.49 -14.03
C SER A 59 -13.03 -2.59 -14.88
N THR A 60 -11.98 -3.21 -14.36
CA THR A 60 -11.36 -4.39 -14.95
C THR A 60 -12.36 -5.55 -15.06
N VAL A 61 -13.28 -5.68 -14.10
CA VAL A 61 -14.39 -6.65 -14.19
C VAL A 61 -15.17 -6.44 -15.49
N ASP A 62 -15.66 -5.21 -15.72
CA ASP A 62 -16.49 -4.90 -16.90
C ASP A 62 -15.69 -5.00 -18.20
N ILE A 63 -14.42 -4.60 -18.17
CA ILE A 63 -13.51 -4.69 -19.32
C ILE A 63 -13.32 -6.15 -19.76
N LEU A 64 -13.05 -7.06 -18.81
CA LEU A 64 -12.86 -8.49 -19.13
C LEU A 64 -14.17 -9.18 -19.46
N TYR A 65 -15.26 -8.85 -18.75
CA TYR A 65 -16.57 -9.46 -18.98
C TYR A 65 -17.13 -9.17 -20.38
N HIS A 66 -16.91 -7.96 -20.91
CA HIS A 66 -17.39 -7.55 -22.22
C HIS A 66 -16.39 -7.83 -23.37
N ALA A 67 -15.20 -8.32 -23.07
CA ALA A 67 -14.21 -8.65 -24.09
C ALA A 67 -14.59 -9.94 -24.82
N PRO A 68 -14.78 -9.93 -26.18
CA PRO A 68 -15.36 -11.06 -26.89
C PRO A 68 -14.50 -12.33 -26.90
N ASN A 69 -13.23 -12.21 -26.60
CA ASN A 69 -12.26 -13.32 -26.56
C ASN A 69 -11.76 -13.63 -25.14
N VAL A 70 -12.45 -13.14 -24.10
CA VAL A 70 -12.16 -13.47 -22.69
C VAL A 70 -13.37 -14.17 -22.10
N ASN A 71 -13.15 -15.30 -21.45
CA ASN A 71 -14.17 -16.05 -20.72
C ASN A 71 -13.97 -15.81 -19.21
N LEU A 72 -14.47 -14.67 -18.69
CA LEU A 72 -14.46 -14.37 -17.26
C LEU A 72 -15.56 -15.18 -16.58
N VAL A 73 -15.19 -16.06 -15.62
CA VAL A 73 -16.13 -17.02 -15.01
C VAL A 73 -16.31 -16.83 -13.51
N ALA A 74 -15.35 -16.21 -12.81
CA ALA A 74 -15.43 -15.97 -11.37
C ALA A 74 -14.67 -14.70 -10.95
N LEU A 75 -15.13 -14.10 -9.85
CA LEU A 75 -14.51 -12.97 -9.19
C LEU A 75 -14.03 -13.38 -7.79
N TYR A 76 -12.93 -12.78 -7.31
CA TYR A 76 -12.36 -13.04 -6.00
C TYR A 76 -12.14 -11.70 -5.28
N GLY A 77 -12.86 -11.50 -4.18
CA GLY A 77 -12.84 -10.28 -3.38
C GLY A 77 -11.84 -10.36 -2.24
N PRO A 78 -10.81 -9.49 -2.18
CA PRO A 78 -9.97 -9.31 -1.00
C PRO A 78 -10.76 -8.57 0.09
N GLU A 79 -10.05 -8.11 1.14
CA GLU A 79 -10.61 -7.16 2.11
C GLU A 79 -11.34 -6.01 1.38
N HIS A 80 -12.47 -5.59 1.91
CA HIS A 80 -13.43 -4.63 1.32
C HIS A 80 -14.24 -5.12 0.12
N GLY A 81 -14.02 -6.35 -0.38
CA GLY A 81 -14.79 -6.95 -1.48
C GLY A 81 -14.44 -6.39 -2.87
N VAL A 82 -15.05 -7.00 -3.89
CA VAL A 82 -14.81 -6.64 -5.30
C VAL A 82 -15.33 -5.23 -5.64
N ARG A 83 -16.44 -4.81 -5.04
CA ARG A 83 -17.09 -3.50 -5.29
C ARG A 83 -16.79 -2.44 -4.22
N GLY A 84 -16.13 -2.83 -3.09
CA GLY A 84 -15.64 -1.89 -2.08
C GLY A 84 -16.68 -1.41 -1.07
N ASP A 85 -17.76 -2.13 -0.91
CA ASP A 85 -18.91 -1.81 -0.05
C ASP A 85 -18.81 -2.40 1.37
N ILE A 86 -17.68 -3.03 1.71
CA ILE A 86 -17.46 -3.70 2.99
C ILE A 86 -16.45 -2.93 3.84
N HIS A 87 -16.78 -2.71 5.12
CA HIS A 87 -15.90 -2.01 6.06
C HIS A 87 -14.62 -2.81 6.39
N ALA A 88 -13.59 -2.10 6.82
CA ALA A 88 -12.33 -2.71 7.26
C ALA A 88 -12.57 -3.69 8.42
N GLY A 89 -12.09 -4.93 8.28
CA GLY A 89 -12.22 -5.97 9.29
C GLY A 89 -13.54 -6.73 9.28
N ASP A 90 -14.55 -6.31 8.48
CA ASP A 90 -15.80 -7.03 8.33
C ASP A 90 -15.62 -8.26 7.44
N LYS A 91 -16.42 -9.31 7.69
CA LYS A 91 -16.41 -10.53 6.88
C LYS A 91 -16.93 -10.24 5.48
N VAL A 92 -16.26 -10.79 4.50
CA VAL A 92 -16.70 -10.79 3.10
C VAL A 92 -17.28 -12.17 2.80
N ASP A 93 -18.60 -12.26 2.65
CA ASP A 93 -19.25 -13.52 2.28
C ASP A 93 -19.22 -13.72 0.75
N SER A 94 -19.23 -14.99 0.33
CA SER A 94 -19.39 -15.33 -1.10
C SER A 94 -20.78 -14.92 -1.57
N SER A 95 -20.84 -14.33 -2.77
CA SER A 95 -22.06 -13.73 -3.31
C SER A 95 -22.08 -13.84 -4.85
N THR A 96 -23.02 -13.17 -5.48
CA THR A 96 -23.09 -13.01 -6.93
C THR A 96 -22.94 -11.52 -7.26
N ASP A 97 -22.06 -11.20 -8.20
CA ASP A 97 -21.89 -9.81 -8.65
C ASP A 97 -23.15 -9.32 -9.39
N PRO A 98 -23.80 -8.25 -8.92
CA PRO A 98 -25.09 -7.84 -9.47
C PRO A 98 -25.02 -7.34 -10.93
N ALA A 99 -23.84 -6.90 -11.38
CA ALA A 99 -23.68 -6.35 -12.73
C ALA A 99 -23.41 -7.44 -13.79
N THR A 100 -22.71 -8.52 -13.41
CA THR A 100 -22.29 -9.57 -14.35
C THR A 100 -22.98 -10.91 -14.13
N GLY A 101 -23.59 -11.13 -12.96
CA GLY A 101 -24.15 -12.42 -12.56
C GLY A 101 -23.07 -13.47 -12.20
N LEU A 102 -21.80 -13.10 -12.17
CA LEU A 102 -20.70 -14.02 -11.86
C LEU A 102 -20.61 -14.33 -10.37
N PRO A 103 -20.18 -15.54 -9.98
CA PRO A 103 -19.89 -15.87 -8.59
C PRO A 103 -18.73 -15.01 -8.07
N VAL A 104 -18.87 -14.54 -6.83
CA VAL A 104 -17.84 -13.79 -6.08
C VAL A 104 -17.40 -14.64 -4.90
N HIS A 105 -16.15 -15.09 -4.91
CA HIS A 105 -15.52 -15.80 -3.81
C HIS A 105 -14.81 -14.82 -2.87
N SER A 106 -15.04 -14.96 -1.56
CA SER A 106 -14.35 -14.16 -0.57
C SER A 106 -12.95 -14.69 -0.28
N LEU A 107 -11.96 -13.81 -0.33
CA LEU A 107 -10.58 -14.06 0.12
C LEU A 107 -10.24 -13.30 1.41
N TYR A 108 -11.26 -12.95 2.21
CA TYR A 108 -11.08 -12.26 3.48
C TYR A 108 -12.02 -12.80 4.56
N GLY A 109 -11.49 -12.97 5.76
CA GLY A 109 -12.24 -13.54 6.88
C GLY A 109 -11.86 -14.99 7.15
N ALA A 110 -12.80 -15.92 7.01
CA ALA A 110 -12.57 -17.35 7.27
C ALA A 110 -11.62 -17.98 6.24
N THR A 111 -11.73 -17.56 4.97
CA THR A 111 -10.92 -18.07 3.86
C THR A 111 -10.08 -16.92 3.31
N ARG A 112 -8.76 -17.07 3.34
CA ARG A 112 -7.81 -16.10 2.77
C ARG A 112 -7.08 -16.63 1.54
N LYS A 113 -6.86 -17.94 1.49
CA LYS A 113 -6.27 -18.65 0.37
C LYS A 113 -7.40 -19.30 -0.43
N PRO A 114 -7.48 -19.12 -1.75
CA PRO A 114 -8.47 -19.81 -2.57
C PRO A 114 -8.44 -21.31 -2.34
N THR A 115 -9.60 -21.95 -2.14
CA THR A 115 -9.70 -23.39 -2.00
C THR A 115 -9.68 -24.09 -3.38
N PRO A 116 -9.39 -25.41 -3.46
CA PRO A 116 -9.45 -26.15 -4.72
C PRO A 116 -10.81 -26.00 -5.42
N GLU A 117 -11.91 -26.01 -4.67
CA GLU A 117 -13.29 -25.87 -5.21
C GLU A 117 -13.50 -24.49 -5.83
N MET A 118 -12.94 -23.43 -5.24
CA MET A 118 -13.00 -22.07 -5.82
C MET A 118 -12.21 -21.97 -7.13
N LEU A 119 -11.24 -22.88 -7.36
CA LEU A 119 -10.34 -22.87 -8.52
C LEU A 119 -10.73 -23.91 -9.58
N GLU A 120 -11.72 -24.77 -9.34
CA GLU A 120 -12.08 -25.89 -10.23
C GLU A 120 -12.41 -25.43 -11.65
N ASP A 121 -13.21 -24.37 -11.75
CA ASP A 121 -13.72 -23.86 -13.01
C ASP A 121 -12.85 -22.82 -13.70
N ILE A 122 -11.63 -22.55 -13.21
CA ILE A 122 -10.70 -21.60 -13.83
C ILE A 122 -9.45 -22.30 -14.36
N ASP A 123 -8.82 -21.67 -15.36
CA ASP A 123 -7.52 -22.07 -15.92
C ASP A 123 -6.44 -21.07 -15.53
N VAL A 124 -6.82 -19.81 -15.32
CA VAL A 124 -5.93 -18.70 -14.96
C VAL A 124 -6.55 -17.76 -13.93
N LEU A 125 -5.78 -17.42 -12.89
CA LEU A 125 -6.09 -16.33 -11.97
C LEU A 125 -5.41 -15.04 -12.46
N VAL A 126 -6.19 -13.98 -12.58
CA VAL A 126 -5.70 -12.62 -12.88
C VAL A 126 -5.80 -11.78 -11.62
N TYR A 127 -4.73 -11.05 -11.30
CA TYR A 127 -4.68 -10.11 -10.18
C TYR A 127 -4.58 -8.67 -10.70
N ASP A 128 -5.51 -7.79 -10.31
CA ASP A 128 -5.53 -6.37 -10.64
C ASP A 128 -6.00 -5.52 -9.47
N ILE A 129 -5.09 -5.11 -8.61
CA ILE A 129 -5.34 -4.27 -7.43
C ILE A 129 -4.24 -3.22 -7.30
N GLN A 130 -4.61 -1.97 -6.97
CA GLN A 130 -3.66 -0.92 -6.59
C GLN A 130 -3.24 -1.10 -5.14
N ASP A 131 -2.02 -1.55 -4.93
CA ASP A 131 -1.39 -1.60 -3.62
C ASP A 131 -0.82 -0.23 -3.21
N ILE A 132 -0.44 -0.08 -1.93
CA ILE A 132 0.14 1.16 -1.40
C ILE A 132 1.64 1.09 -1.08
N GLY A 133 2.30 -0.04 -1.36
CA GLY A 133 3.75 -0.19 -1.18
C GLY A 133 4.21 -0.46 0.25
N CYS A 134 3.29 -0.85 1.14
CA CYS A 134 3.55 -1.13 2.54
C CYS A 134 3.17 -2.57 2.90
N ARG A 135 4.08 -3.31 3.57
CA ARG A 135 3.92 -4.74 3.88
C ARG A 135 2.63 -5.09 4.62
N SER A 136 2.22 -4.25 5.55
CA SER A 136 1.03 -4.50 6.38
C SER A 136 -0.30 -4.19 5.68
N PHE A 137 -0.26 -3.65 4.46
CA PHE A 137 -1.45 -3.46 3.64
C PHE A 137 -1.72 -4.75 2.84
N THR A 138 -2.73 -5.50 3.23
CA THR A 138 -2.84 -6.95 3.02
C THR A 138 -3.10 -7.43 1.59
N TYR A 139 -3.26 -6.56 0.61
CA TYR A 139 -3.49 -6.98 -0.78
C TYR A 139 -2.34 -7.78 -1.38
N ILE A 140 -1.10 -7.46 -1.02
CA ILE A 140 0.06 -8.25 -1.44
C ILE A 140 0.07 -9.64 -0.77
N SER A 141 -0.46 -9.76 0.44
CA SER A 141 -0.63 -11.05 1.10
C SER A 141 -1.69 -11.89 0.38
N THR A 142 -2.84 -11.28 0.02
CA THR A 142 -3.86 -11.92 -0.82
C THR A 142 -3.26 -12.41 -2.15
N MET A 143 -2.45 -11.57 -2.82
CA MET A 143 -1.76 -11.95 -4.05
C MET A 143 -0.89 -13.20 -3.84
N GLY A 144 -0.04 -13.18 -2.82
CA GLY A 144 0.91 -14.27 -2.58
C GLY A 144 0.24 -15.59 -2.23
N VAL A 145 -0.75 -15.59 -1.31
CA VAL A 145 -1.47 -16.85 -0.96
C VAL A 145 -2.33 -17.35 -2.12
N ALA A 146 -2.80 -16.47 -3.00
CA ALA A 146 -3.50 -16.88 -4.23
C ALA A 146 -2.52 -17.44 -5.28
N MET A 147 -1.28 -16.96 -5.35
CA MET A 147 -0.22 -17.57 -6.17
C MET A 147 0.11 -18.98 -5.68
N GLU A 148 0.23 -19.18 -4.35
CA GLU A 148 0.41 -20.51 -3.76
C GLU A 148 -0.74 -21.46 -4.13
N ALA A 149 -2.00 -21.00 -3.96
CA ALA A 149 -3.17 -21.80 -4.32
C ALA A 149 -3.19 -22.15 -5.82
N ALA A 150 -2.83 -21.22 -6.69
CA ALA A 150 -2.74 -21.45 -8.13
C ALA A 150 -1.67 -22.51 -8.46
N ALA A 151 -0.49 -22.43 -7.84
CA ALA A 151 0.59 -23.41 -8.02
C ALA A 151 0.16 -24.81 -7.57
N GLU A 152 -0.48 -24.94 -6.38
CA GLU A 152 -0.96 -26.20 -5.82
C GLU A 152 -2.05 -26.87 -6.69
N ASN A 153 -2.81 -26.07 -7.45
CA ASN A 153 -3.90 -26.55 -8.28
C ASN A 153 -3.58 -26.50 -9.80
N GLY A 154 -2.31 -26.28 -10.17
CA GLY A 154 -1.86 -26.25 -11.57
C GLY A 154 -2.50 -25.16 -12.42
N LYS A 155 -2.84 -24.01 -11.82
CA LYS A 155 -3.42 -22.87 -12.52
C LYS A 155 -2.35 -21.83 -12.86
N GLU A 156 -2.51 -21.14 -13.99
CA GLU A 156 -1.67 -19.99 -14.33
C GLU A 156 -2.02 -18.78 -13.43
N PHE A 157 -1.05 -17.88 -13.24
CA PHE A 157 -1.25 -16.62 -12.51
C PHE A 157 -0.78 -15.43 -13.34
N VAL A 158 -1.63 -14.42 -13.49
CA VAL A 158 -1.33 -13.22 -14.27
C VAL A 158 -1.48 -11.99 -13.39
N VAL A 159 -0.41 -11.18 -13.26
CA VAL A 159 -0.46 -9.89 -12.57
C VAL A 159 -0.58 -8.75 -13.59
N LEU A 160 -1.63 -7.96 -13.51
CA LEU A 160 -1.78 -6.71 -14.24
C LEU A 160 -1.12 -5.60 -13.41
N ASP A 161 0.11 -5.24 -13.75
CA ASP A 161 0.95 -4.43 -12.89
C ASP A 161 0.48 -2.97 -12.77
N ARG A 162 0.66 -2.41 -11.57
CA ARG A 162 0.28 -1.04 -11.18
C ARG A 162 1.43 -0.32 -10.47
N PRO A 163 1.46 1.04 -10.48
CA PRO A 163 2.54 1.78 -9.84
C PRO A 163 2.55 1.57 -8.33
N ASN A 164 3.74 1.52 -7.76
CA ASN A 164 3.89 1.71 -6.33
C ASN A 164 3.74 3.21 -6.02
N PRO A 165 2.75 3.64 -5.22
CA PRO A 165 2.50 5.06 -4.97
C PRO A 165 3.62 5.75 -4.18
N LEU A 166 4.44 4.98 -3.45
CA LEU A 166 5.62 5.48 -2.75
C LEU A 166 6.83 5.65 -3.68
N GLY A 167 6.70 5.25 -4.95
CA GLY A 167 7.83 5.12 -5.87
C GLY A 167 8.59 3.81 -5.69
N GLY A 168 9.56 3.56 -6.57
CA GLY A 168 10.34 2.31 -6.58
C GLY A 168 11.65 2.35 -5.78
N HIS A 169 11.90 3.40 -4.99
CA HIS A 169 13.16 3.58 -4.27
C HIS A 169 13.02 3.54 -2.74
N LYS A 170 11.82 3.69 -2.19
CA LYS A 170 11.55 3.65 -0.75
C LYS A 170 11.60 2.20 -0.26
N VAL A 171 12.67 1.88 0.49
CA VAL A 171 12.85 0.58 1.15
C VAL A 171 13.24 0.88 2.58
N GLU A 172 12.37 0.53 3.52
CA GLU A 172 12.51 0.84 4.95
C GLU A 172 12.00 -0.32 5.81
N GLY A 173 12.60 -0.53 6.96
CA GLY A 173 12.21 -1.55 7.93
C GLY A 173 12.93 -2.88 7.76
N ASN A 174 12.92 -3.68 8.84
CA ASN A 174 13.50 -5.02 8.88
C ASN A 174 12.66 -6.05 8.10
N LEU A 175 13.27 -7.17 7.76
CA LEU A 175 12.55 -8.36 7.29
C LEU A 175 11.71 -8.96 8.42
N VAL A 176 10.67 -9.71 8.04
CA VAL A 176 9.81 -10.43 8.99
C VAL A 176 10.56 -11.64 9.54
N GLU A 177 10.58 -11.81 10.86
CA GLU A 177 11.09 -12.99 11.54
C GLU A 177 10.02 -14.11 11.59
N ASP A 178 10.45 -15.37 11.57
CA ASP A 178 9.57 -16.54 11.47
C ASP A 178 8.38 -16.53 12.45
N PRO A 179 8.53 -16.19 13.74
CA PRO A 179 7.41 -16.18 14.68
C PRO A 179 6.32 -15.13 14.37
N TYR A 180 6.65 -14.13 13.54
CA TYR A 180 5.77 -12.99 13.22
C TYR A 180 5.19 -13.06 11.81
N VAL A 181 5.52 -14.09 11.03
CA VAL A 181 4.88 -14.36 9.73
C VAL A 181 3.36 -14.49 9.95
N SER A 182 2.61 -13.65 9.24
CA SER A 182 1.15 -13.54 9.41
C SER A 182 0.56 -12.82 8.20
N PHE A 183 -0.76 -12.76 8.11
CA PHE A 183 -1.40 -12.12 6.96
C PHE A 183 -1.06 -10.63 6.80
N VAL A 184 -0.74 -9.91 7.87
CA VAL A 184 -0.24 -8.52 7.82
C VAL A 184 1.28 -8.44 7.58
N SER A 185 1.97 -9.57 7.54
CA SER A 185 3.42 -9.70 7.29
C SER A 185 3.71 -11.09 6.72
N GLN A 186 3.11 -11.38 5.55
CA GLN A 186 3.11 -12.74 4.96
C GLN A 186 4.49 -13.17 4.46
N PHE A 187 5.30 -12.22 3.97
CA PHE A 187 6.59 -12.53 3.36
C PHE A 187 7.73 -11.81 4.09
N LYS A 188 8.92 -12.42 4.06
CA LYS A 188 10.16 -11.84 4.62
C LYS A 188 10.69 -10.70 3.74
N ILE A 189 9.94 -9.60 3.69
CA ILE A 189 10.26 -8.38 2.99
C ILE A 189 10.29 -7.19 3.96
N PRO A 190 10.97 -6.07 3.65
CA PRO A 190 10.94 -4.87 4.48
C PRO A 190 9.54 -4.27 4.62
N TYR A 191 9.35 -3.41 5.60
CA TYR A 191 8.07 -2.73 5.82
C TYR A 191 7.64 -1.91 4.61
N LEU A 192 8.57 -1.14 4.01
CA LEU A 192 8.42 -0.57 2.67
C LEU A 192 9.38 -1.31 1.73
N TYR A 193 8.86 -1.91 0.69
CA TYR A 193 9.63 -2.84 -0.15
C TYR A 193 10.06 -2.28 -1.51
N GLY A 194 9.54 -1.12 -1.94
CA GLY A 194 9.99 -0.40 -3.13
C GLY A 194 9.82 -1.15 -4.46
N LEU A 195 8.88 -2.09 -4.55
CA LEU A 195 8.55 -2.85 -5.76
C LEU A 195 7.11 -2.57 -6.19
N THR A 196 6.81 -2.75 -7.47
CA THR A 196 5.43 -2.88 -7.96
C THR A 196 4.86 -4.25 -7.59
N CYS A 197 3.54 -4.45 -7.68
CA CYS A 197 2.93 -5.77 -7.43
C CYS A 197 3.51 -6.84 -8.38
N GLY A 198 3.75 -6.49 -9.65
CA GLY A 198 4.35 -7.41 -10.62
C GLY A 198 5.79 -7.78 -10.27
N GLU A 199 6.60 -6.82 -9.85
CA GLU A 199 7.97 -7.06 -9.39
C GLU A 199 7.99 -7.90 -8.10
N LEU A 200 7.07 -7.61 -7.16
CA LEU A 200 6.92 -8.36 -5.92
C LEU A 200 6.45 -9.80 -6.18
N ALA A 201 5.51 -10.01 -7.10
CA ALA A 201 5.07 -11.34 -7.50
C ALA A 201 6.23 -12.19 -8.05
N LEU A 202 7.09 -11.58 -8.90
CA LEU A 202 8.30 -12.25 -9.39
C LEU A 202 9.25 -12.63 -8.24
N LEU A 203 9.46 -11.74 -7.28
CA LEU A 203 10.30 -12.01 -6.11
C LEU A 203 9.70 -13.16 -5.28
N ILE A 204 8.39 -13.12 -4.98
CA ILE A 204 7.70 -14.16 -4.21
C ILE A 204 7.84 -15.51 -4.90
N ASN A 205 7.54 -15.58 -6.19
CA ASN A 205 7.60 -16.81 -6.96
C ASN A 205 9.00 -17.44 -6.98
N ASN A 206 10.04 -16.62 -7.11
CA ASN A 206 11.41 -17.10 -7.27
C ASN A 206 12.17 -17.26 -5.95
N GLU A 207 11.79 -16.54 -4.88
CA GLU A 207 12.52 -16.60 -3.61
C GLU A 207 11.77 -17.35 -2.50
N PHE A 208 10.43 -17.26 -2.47
CA PHE A 208 9.62 -17.87 -1.41
C PHE A 208 8.82 -19.10 -1.86
N MET A 209 8.62 -19.28 -3.18
CA MET A 209 7.89 -20.42 -3.76
C MET A 209 8.79 -21.32 -4.61
N LYS A 210 10.10 -21.38 -4.32
CA LYS A 210 11.09 -22.12 -5.13
C LYS A 210 10.74 -23.60 -5.36
N ASP A 211 10.16 -24.24 -4.35
CA ASP A 211 9.84 -25.65 -4.39
C ASP A 211 8.55 -25.97 -5.17
N ASN A 212 7.66 -24.98 -5.30
CA ASN A 212 6.42 -25.10 -6.07
C ASN A 212 6.06 -23.73 -6.71
N PRO A 213 6.82 -23.26 -7.70
CA PRO A 213 6.55 -21.98 -8.36
C PRO A 213 5.30 -22.08 -9.23
N VAL A 214 4.52 -20.99 -9.27
CA VAL A 214 3.36 -20.86 -10.17
C VAL A 214 3.83 -20.46 -11.58
N ASP A 215 3.11 -20.88 -12.64
CA ASP A 215 3.28 -20.30 -13.99
C ASP A 215 2.84 -18.82 -13.96
N LEU A 216 3.79 -17.95 -13.64
CA LEU A 216 3.56 -16.51 -13.43
C LEU A 216 3.83 -15.70 -14.69
N LYS A 217 2.87 -14.86 -15.06
CA LYS A 217 3.02 -13.87 -16.12
C LYS A 217 2.73 -12.47 -15.57
N VAL A 218 3.58 -11.49 -15.88
CA VAL A 218 3.38 -10.08 -15.49
C VAL A 218 3.13 -9.24 -16.72
N VAL A 219 1.94 -8.64 -16.80
CA VAL A 219 1.62 -7.64 -17.83
C VAL A 219 2.16 -6.29 -17.36
N LYS A 220 3.35 -5.94 -17.86
CA LYS A 220 4.10 -4.75 -17.43
C LYS A 220 3.40 -3.46 -17.83
N MET A 221 3.47 -2.48 -16.95
CA MET A 221 3.10 -1.10 -17.27
C MET A 221 3.98 -0.54 -18.42
N LYS A 222 3.49 0.48 -19.11
CA LYS A 222 4.31 1.30 -20.03
C LYS A 222 4.50 2.69 -19.45
N LYS A 223 5.74 3.22 -19.60
CA LYS A 223 6.15 4.59 -19.22
C LYS A 223 6.29 4.87 -17.73
N TRP A 224 5.96 3.95 -16.85
CA TRP A 224 6.27 4.12 -15.44
C TRP A 224 7.78 3.99 -15.20
N LYS A 225 8.30 4.84 -14.30
CA LYS A 225 9.71 4.84 -13.87
C LYS A 225 9.75 4.80 -12.36
N ARG A 226 10.73 4.11 -11.80
CA ARG A 226 10.88 3.90 -10.35
C ARG A 226 10.93 5.20 -9.52
N LYS A 227 11.39 6.31 -10.11
CA LYS A 227 11.45 7.62 -9.47
C LYS A 227 10.12 8.36 -9.38
N MET A 228 9.07 7.88 -10.05
CA MET A 228 7.74 8.51 -10.08
C MET A 228 7.02 8.26 -8.76
N THR A 229 6.44 9.31 -8.21
CA THR A 229 5.34 9.23 -7.23
C THR A 229 4.03 8.90 -7.95
N TYR A 230 2.93 8.74 -7.21
CA TYR A 230 1.65 8.47 -7.87
C TYR A 230 1.17 9.64 -8.73
N GLU A 231 1.35 10.87 -8.25
CA GLU A 231 0.99 12.11 -8.95
C GLU A 231 1.70 12.23 -10.31
N ASP A 232 2.98 11.81 -10.39
CA ASP A 232 3.76 11.82 -11.64
C ASP A 232 3.18 10.88 -12.72
N THR A 233 2.34 9.92 -12.32
CA THR A 233 1.75 8.93 -13.25
C THR A 233 0.62 9.50 -14.11
N GLY A 234 -0.02 10.59 -13.65
CA GLY A 234 -1.23 11.17 -14.25
C GLY A 234 -2.48 10.29 -14.11
N LEU A 235 -2.44 9.22 -13.30
CA LEU A 235 -3.59 8.39 -12.99
C LEU A 235 -4.52 9.07 -11.98
N GLN A 236 -5.82 8.76 -12.07
CA GLN A 236 -6.77 9.11 -11.03
C GLN A 236 -6.68 8.09 -9.89
N TRP A 237 -6.73 8.57 -8.65
CA TRP A 237 -6.79 7.68 -7.49
C TRP A 237 -8.22 7.16 -7.30
N VAL A 238 -8.34 5.87 -7.11
CA VAL A 238 -9.55 5.22 -6.59
C VAL A 238 -9.25 4.76 -5.16
N PRO A 239 -10.11 5.06 -4.18
CA PRO A 239 -9.87 4.64 -2.79
C PRO A 239 -9.60 3.14 -2.70
N SER A 240 -8.43 2.78 -2.18
CA SER A 240 -8.03 1.38 -2.02
C SER A 240 -8.60 0.75 -0.74
N SER A 241 -8.95 1.59 0.22
CA SER A 241 -9.69 1.26 1.43
C SER A 241 -10.42 2.52 1.92
N PRO A 242 -11.39 2.40 2.85
CA PRO A 242 -12.12 3.55 3.38
C PRO A 242 -11.23 4.63 4.00
N HIS A 243 -10.04 4.25 4.50
CA HIS A 243 -9.09 5.18 5.14
C HIS A 243 -7.95 5.63 4.21
N ILE A 244 -7.95 5.20 2.94
CA ILE A 244 -6.99 5.63 1.92
C ILE A 244 -7.75 6.34 0.77
N PRO A 245 -8.42 7.48 1.05
CA PRO A 245 -9.28 8.18 0.08
C PRO A 245 -8.50 8.86 -1.05
N HIS A 246 -7.21 9.14 -0.84
CA HIS A 246 -6.35 9.85 -1.79
C HIS A 246 -4.97 9.19 -1.89
N ALA A 247 -4.26 9.36 -3.01
CA ALA A 247 -2.88 8.91 -3.18
C ALA A 247 -1.97 9.45 -2.06
N HIS A 248 -2.19 10.68 -1.63
CA HIS A 248 -1.50 11.29 -0.51
C HIS A 248 -1.68 10.51 0.81
N SER A 249 -2.88 9.98 1.08
CA SER A 249 -3.12 9.13 2.26
C SER A 249 -2.31 7.83 2.23
N ALA A 250 -2.10 7.26 1.04
CA ALA A 250 -1.23 6.09 0.87
C ALA A 250 0.22 6.37 1.29
N VAL A 251 0.72 7.59 1.01
CA VAL A 251 2.06 8.02 1.42
C VAL A 251 2.18 8.17 2.94
N PHE A 252 1.11 8.56 3.63
CA PHE A 252 1.10 8.73 5.08
C PHE A 252 0.81 7.44 5.85
N TYR A 253 0.28 6.40 5.21
CA TYR A 253 0.03 5.13 5.90
C TYR A 253 1.27 4.60 6.64
N PRO A 254 2.47 4.53 6.05
CA PRO A 254 3.66 4.07 6.77
C PRO A 254 4.15 5.01 7.87
N VAL A 255 3.71 6.27 7.88
CA VAL A 255 4.14 7.27 8.88
C VAL A 255 3.59 6.96 10.27
N SER A 256 2.37 6.42 10.34
CA SER A 256 1.66 6.24 11.61
C SER A 256 0.98 4.88 11.77
N GLY A 257 0.96 4.06 10.72
CA GLY A 257 0.19 2.82 10.70
C GLY A 257 0.61 1.81 11.77
N ILE A 258 1.92 1.67 12.03
CA ILE A 258 2.42 0.76 13.09
C ILE A 258 1.95 1.23 14.47
N LEU A 259 2.13 2.52 14.76
CA LEU A 259 1.70 3.10 16.05
C LEU A 259 0.18 3.05 16.21
N GLY A 260 -0.55 3.18 15.11
CA GLY A 260 -2.01 3.06 15.06
C GLY A 260 -2.53 1.70 15.52
N GLU A 261 -1.74 0.62 15.33
CA GLU A 261 -2.10 -0.72 15.81
C GLU A 261 -2.24 -0.80 17.33
N LEU A 262 -1.57 0.06 18.07
CA LEU A 262 -1.69 0.11 19.52
C LEU A 262 -3.01 0.75 20.00
N GLY A 263 -3.67 1.54 19.15
CA GLY A 263 -4.93 2.22 19.49
C GLY A 263 -4.81 3.20 20.65
N TYR A 264 -3.61 3.74 20.89
CA TYR A 264 -3.30 4.63 21.99
C TYR A 264 -3.39 6.12 21.62
N LEU A 265 -2.95 6.44 20.41
CA LEU A 265 -3.02 7.79 19.83
C LEU A 265 -4.00 7.80 18.66
N SER A 266 -4.65 8.92 18.45
CA SER A 266 -5.33 9.19 17.18
C SER A 266 -4.29 9.45 16.10
N ILE A 267 -4.33 8.66 15.02
CA ILE A 267 -3.50 8.81 13.84
C ILE A 267 -4.29 9.45 12.67
N GLY A 268 -5.41 10.10 12.98
CA GLY A 268 -6.28 10.73 11.99
C GLY A 268 -7.34 9.81 11.39
N VAL A 269 -7.30 8.50 11.65
CA VAL A 269 -8.42 7.59 11.36
C VAL A 269 -9.60 8.01 12.24
N GLY A 270 -10.75 8.27 11.61
CA GLY A 270 -11.91 8.86 12.29
C GLY A 270 -11.97 10.38 12.17
N TYR A 271 -11.04 11.00 11.46
CA TYR A 271 -11.04 12.41 11.08
C TYR A 271 -10.74 12.57 9.59
N THR A 272 -10.63 13.80 9.08
CA THR A 272 -10.53 14.10 7.65
C THR A 272 -9.16 13.83 7.02
N ILE A 273 -8.12 13.56 7.82
CA ILE A 273 -6.73 13.39 7.38
C ILE A 273 -6.13 12.08 7.97
N PRO A 274 -6.62 10.90 7.54
CA PRO A 274 -6.15 9.62 8.04
C PRO A 274 -4.64 9.45 7.83
N PHE A 275 -3.98 8.93 8.85
CA PHE A 275 -2.52 8.66 8.94
C PHE A 275 -1.61 9.88 8.98
N GLN A 276 -2.14 11.13 8.91
CA GLN A 276 -1.35 12.35 8.76
C GLN A 276 -1.07 13.06 10.08
N MET A 277 -1.39 12.46 11.22
CA MET A 277 -1.26 13.11 12.51
C MET A 277 -0.99 12.13 13.66
N PHE A 278 -0.62 12.72 14.81
CA PHE A 278 -0.56 12.06 16.10
C PHE A 278 -1.19 12.98 17.14
N ALA A 279 -2.26 12.54 17.80
CA ALA A 279 -2.99 13.38 18.73
C ALA A 279 -3.57 12.57 19.91
N ALA A 280 -3.67 13.23 21.07
CA ALA A 280 -4.30 12.71 22.27
C ALA A 280 -4.86 13.86 23.14
N PRO A 281 -5.76 13.60 24.11
CA PRO A 281 -6.32 14.66 24.97
C PRO A 281 -5.29 15.35 25.89
N TRP A 282 -4.19 14.66 26.19
CA TRP A 282 -3.15 15.09 27.14
C TRP A 282 -1.92 15.72 26.46
N ILE A 283 -1.85 15.74 25.12
CA ILE A 283 -0.75 16.39 24.39
C ILE A 283 -0.96 17.92 24.39
N GLN A 284 0.13 18.68 24.51
CA GLN A 284 0.18 20.11 24.30
C GLN A 284 0.74 20.35 22.88
N ALA A 285 -0.12 20.79 21.95
CA ALA A 285 0.16 20.76 20.51
C ALA A 285 1.41 21.55 20.13
N GLU A 286 1.55 22.77 20.66
CA GLU A 286 2.65 23.68 20.33
C GLU A 286 4.00 23.17 20.85
N GLU A 287 4.03 22.74 22.11
CA GLU A 287 5.23 22.17 22.72
C GLU A 287 5.68 20.89 22.01
N PHE A 288 4.72 20.01 21.70
CA PHE A 288 4.98 18.76 21.02
C PHE A 288 5.49 18.97 19.60
N ALA A 289 4.89 19.92 18.85
CA ALA A 289 5.34 20.26 17.50
C ALA A 289 6.74 20.86 17.51
N GLN A 290 7.05 21.74 18.48
CA GLN A 290 8.39 22.32 18.63
C GLN A 290 9.42 21.23 18.90
N ALA A 291 9.17 20.34 19.86
CA ALA A 291 10.07 19.26 20.23
C ALA A 291 10.37 18.32 19.04
N LEU A 292 9.36 17.94 18.25
CA LEU A 292 9.54 17.11 17.07
C LEU A 292 10.30 17.83 15.95
N ASN A 293 10.07 19.14 15.76
CA ASN A 293 10.80 19.94 14.78
C ASN A 293 12.26 20.14 15.19
N ASP A 294 12.57 20.25 16.49
CA ASP A 294 13.93 20.39 17.02
C ASP A 294 14.78 19.13 16.78
N LEU A 295 14.18 17.98 16.51
CA LEU A 295 14.90 16.77 16.08
C LEU A 295 15.57 16.94 14.70
N GLY A 296 15.13 17.91 13.90
CA GLY A 296 15.72 18.19 12.59
C GLY A 296 15.55 17.06 11.57
N LEU A 297 14.44 16.31 11.62
CA LEU A 297 14.19 15.20 10.71
C LEU A 297 14.12 15.71 9.27
N GLU A 298 14.98 15.16 8.41
CA GLU A 298 15.08 15.65 7.01
C GLU A 298 13.76 15.48 6.23
N GLY A 299 13.30 16.59 5.65
CA GLY A 299 12.13 16.60 4.78
C GLY A 299 10.77 16.54 5.49
N VAL A 300 10.73 16.68 6.82
CA VAL A 300 9.52 16.63 7.66
C VAL A 300 9.32 17.96 8.38
N ILE A 301 8.07 18.37 8.51
CA ILE A 301 7.64 19.50 9.34
C ILE A 301 6.42 19.05 10.16
N PHE A 302 6.41 19.34 11.45
CA PHE A 302 5.31 19.07 12.36
C PHE A 302 4.58 20.39 12.67
N ARG A 303 3.28 20.43 12.35
CA ARG A 303 2.41 21.56 12.61
C ARG A 303 1.48 21.25 13.77
N PRO A 304 1.30 22.14 14.77
CA PRO A 304 0.29 21.95 15.80
C PRO A 304 -1.12 21.77 15.21
N ILE A 305 -1.91 20.84 15.77
CA ILE A 305 -3.30 20.61 15.37
C ILE A 305 -4.22 20.40 16.57
N HIS A 306 -5.43 20.93 16.47
CA HIS A 306 -6.53 20.70 17.41
C HIS A 306 -7.70 20.12 16.64
N LEU A 307 -8.33 19.07 17.16
CA LEU A 307 -9.39 18.35 16.45
C LEU A 307 -10.37 17.66 17.39
N LYS A 308 -11.46 17.19 16.80
CA LYS A 308 -12.45 16.35 17.47
C LYS A 308 -12.86 15.22 16.51
N PRO A 309 -12.35 13.99 16.69
CA PRO A 309 -12.66 12.86 15.81
C PRO A 309 -14.14 12.48 15.81
N PHE A 310 -14.64 12.00 14.68
CA PHE A 310 -16.01 11.53 14.50
C PHE A 310 -16.19 10.09 14.96
N TYR A 311 -15.14 9.26 14.84
CA TYR A 311 -15.08 7.86 15.28
C TYR A 311 -13.63 7.46 15.59
N SER A 312 -13.38 6.19 15.97
CA SER A 312 -12.08 5.65 16.35
C SER A 312 -11.50 6.28 17.63
N VAL A 313 -10.18 6.31 17.75
CA VAL A 313 -9.47 6.80 18.96
C VAL A 313 -9.79 8.27 19.21
N GLY A 314 -10.26 8.58 20.43
CA GLY A 314 -10.62 9.94 20.84
C GLY A 314 -11.96 10.45 20.28
N LYS A 315 -12.85 9.54 19.84
CA LYS A 315 -14.18 9.90 19.33
C LYS A 315 -14.90 10.87 20.27
N GLY A 316 -15.24 12.06 19.72
CA GLY A 316 -16.00 13.07 20.45
C GLY A 316 -15.21 13.85 21.51
N GLU A 317 -13.94 13.56 21.73
CA GLU A 317 -13.06 14.28 22.63
C GLU A 317 -12.31 15.41 21.90
N HIS A 318 -11.90 16.43 22.62
CA HIS A 318 -10.98 17.44 22.13
C HIS A 318 -9.55 16.90 22.23
N LEU A 319 -8.91 16.71 21.09
CA LEU A 319 -7.53 16.24 20.97
C LEU A 319 -6.62 17.37 20.53
N GLN A 320 -5.39 17.31 20.98
CA GLN A 320 -4.29 18.14 20.53
C GLN A 320 -3.14 17.24 20.05
N GLY A 321 -2.31 17.75 19.18
CA GLY A 321 -1.17 16.99 18.66
C GLY A 321 -0.49 17.66 17.49
N VAL A 322 0.06 16.85 16.59
CA VAL A 322 0.80 17.34 15.42
C VAL A 322 0.24 16.75 14.13
N GLN A 323 0.15 17.57 13.11
CA GLN A 323 -0.01 17.16 11.72
C GLN A 323 1.36 17.08 11.07
N VAL A 324 1.61 15.99 10.34
CA VAL A 324 2.86 15.77 9.61
C VAL A 324 2.76 16.35 8.21
N HIS A 325 3.77 17.09 7.79
CA HIS A 325 3.93 17.61 6.45
C HIS A 325 5.30 17.22 5.88
N PHE A 326 5.38 17.01 4.57
CA PHE A 326 6.65 16.76 3.89
C PHE A 326 7.12 18.02 3.16
N SER A 327 8.30 18.53 3.52
CA SER A 327 9.00 19.59 2.81
C SER A 327 9.89 19.05 1.69
N ASP A 328 10.41 17.83 1.84
CA ASP A 328 11.15 17.09 0.80
C ASP A 328 10.89 15.58 0.92
N TYR A 329 9.92 15.07 0.17
CA TYR A 329 9.52 13.66 0.19
C TYR A 329 10.68 12.70 -0.08
N LYS A 330 11.67 13.09 -0.88
CA LYS A 330 12.78 12.18 -1.25
C LYS A 330 13.67 11.86 -0.05
N LYS A 331 13.81 12.81 0.88
CA LYS A 331 14.67 12.67 2.06
C LYS A 331 14.00 11.97 3.23
N VAL A 332 12.67 12.02 3.31
CA VAL A 332 11.91 11.49 4.45
C VAL A 332 12.12 9.99 4.61
N GLN A 333 12.40 9.56 5.85
CA GLN A 333 12.27 8.18 6.31
C GLN A 333 10.86 8.01 6.89
N LEU A 334 9.92 7.53 6.06
CA LEU A 334 8.49 7.56 6.38
C LEU A 334 8.15 6.75 7.64
N SER A 335 8.66 5.52 7.71
CA SER A 335 8.32 4.58 8.77
C SER A 335 8.98 4.91 10.13
N GLU A 336 10.04 5.72 10.14
CA GLU A 336 10.74 6.10 11.36
C GLU A 336 10.02 7.20 12.15
N ILE A 337 9.19 8.03 11.50
CA ILE A 337 8.53 9.20 12.12
C ILE A 337 7.74 8.79 13.37
N GLN A 338 6.97 7.71 13.31
CA GLN A 338 6.16 7.24 14.42
C GLN A 338 6.99 6.83 15.65
N PHE A 339 8.20 6.35 15.46
CA PHE A 339 9.08 5.98 16.57
C PHE A 339 9.72 7.21 17.23
N TYR A 340 10.06 8.25 16.45
CA TYR A 340 10.45 9.55 17.00
C TYR A 340 9.30 10.20 17.78
N VAL A 341 8.07 10.07 17.30
CA VAL A 341 6.86 10.52 18.03
C VAL A 341 6.74 9.80 19.37
N MET A 342 6.95 8.49 19.42
CA MET A 342 6.92 7.70 20.65
C MET A 342 8.03 8.12 21.63
N GLN A 343 9.24 8.41 21.12
CA GLN A 343 10.37 8.91 21.90
C GLN A 343 10.04 10.27 22.54
N GLU A 344 9.53 11.22 21.76
CA GLU A 344 9.18 12.55 22.28
C GLU A 344 8.00 12.51 23.24
N ILE A 345 7.05 11.58 23.07
CA ILE A 345 6.03 11.31 24.07
C ILE A 345 6.66 10.85 25.39
N ALA A 346 7.56 9.90 25.38
CA ALA A 346 8.22 9.40 26.59
C ALA A 346 9.05 10.48 27.28
N ARG A 347 9.64 11.41 26.52
CA ARG A 347 10.43 12.52 27.05
C ARG A 347 9.59 13.63 27.67
N LEU A 348 8.52 14.06 26.98
CA LEU A 348 7.69 15.19 27.40
C LEU A 348 6.60 14.78 28.41
N TYR A 349 6.11 13.55 28.27
CA TYR A 349 5.00 13.01 29.07
C TYR A 349 5.42 11.66 29.67
N PRO A 350 6.37 11.62 30.63
CA PRO A 350 6.93 10.36 31.16
C PRO A 350 5.88 9.44 31.78
N GLU A 351 4.75 10.01 32.24
CA GLU A 351 3.58 9.28 32.76
C GLU A 351 2.65 8.78 31.65
N ARG A 352 3.01 8.95 30.35
CA ARG A 352 2.21 8.58 29.18
C ARG A 352 2.98 7.74 28.16
N LYS A 353 4.03 7.08 28.58
CA LYS A 353 4.83 6.21 27.71
C LYS A 353 3.94 5.18 27.02
N VAL A 354 4.09 5.04 25.70
CA VAL A 354 3.13 4.33 24.86
C VAL A 354 2.93 2.88 25.28
N PHE A 355 3.99 2.10 25.49
CA PHE A 355 3.90 0.68 25.84
C PHE A 355 3.49 0.43 27.29
N GLU A 356 3.63 1.40 28.18
CA GLU A 356 3.17 1.29 29.56
C GLU A 356 1.65 1.54 29.69
N HIS A 357 1.05 2.28 28.76
CA HIS A 357 -0.34 2.74 28.85
C HIS A 357 -1.27 2.25 27.75
N CYS A 358 -0.75 1.69 26.64
CA CYS A 358 -1.60 1.11 25.61
C CYS A 358 -2.14 -0.27 26.04
N ASN A 359 -3.16 -0.74 25.32
CA ASN A 359 -3.74 -2.06 25.58
C ASN A 359 -2.76 -3.17 25.20
N THR A 360 -2.26 -3.94 26.16
CA THR A 360 -1.30 -5.04 25.96
C THR A 360 -1.80 -6.13 25.02
N LYS A 361 -3.12 -6.30 24.85
CA LYS A 361 -3.70 -7.22 23.85
C LYS A 361 -3.36 -6.82 22.41
N ARG A 362 -2.93 -5.59 22.20
CA ARG A 362 -2.49 -5.07 20.90
C ARG A 362 -1.02 -5.34 20.58
N PHE A 363 -0.21 -5.77 21.55
CA PHE A 363 1.21 -6.05 21.36
C PHE A 363 1.48 -7.07 20.26
N ASN A 364 0.71 -8.16 20.26
CA ASN A 364 0.86 -9.20 19.23
C ASN A 364 0.63 -8.66 17.80
N MET A 365 -0.33 -7.74 17.60
CA MET A 365 -0.55 -7.12 16.30
C MET A 365 0.58 -6.15 15.94
N PHE A 366 1.02 -5.32 16.88
CA PHE A 366 2.16 -4.44 16.71
C PHE A 366 3.42 -5.21 16.30
N ASP A 367 3.75 -6.30 17.03
CA ASP A 367 4.91 -7.14 16.76
C ASP A 367 4.82 -7.79 15.38
N LYS A 368 3.63 -8.28 14.98
CA LYS A 368 3.38 -8.83 13.64
C LYS A 368 3.58 -7.79 12.54
N VAL A 369 3.09 -6.58 12.72
CA VAL A 369 3.25 -5.49 11.74
C VAL A 369 4.72 -5.05 11.65
N CYS A 370 5.44 -4.96 12.78
CA CYS A 370 6.88 -4.73 12.80
C CYS A 370 7.68 -5.91 12.22
N GLY A 371 7.10 -7.13 12.25
CA GLY A 371 7.78 -8.37 11.85
C GLY A 371 8.76 -8.89 12.91
N SER A 372 8.74 -8.36 14.12
CA SER A 372 9.59 -8.74 15.26
C SER A 372 9.06 -8.08 16.54
N ASN A 373 9.25 -8.75 17.70
CA ASN A 373 9.00 -8.14 19.02
C ASN A 373 10.15 -7.26 19.50
N TYR A 374 11.33 -7.41 18.90
CA TYR A 374 12.53 -6.67 19.31
C TYR A 374 12.30 -5.16 19.37
N ILE A 375 11.57 -4.60 18.39
CA ILE A 375 11.26 -3.16 18.33
C ILE A 375 10.53 -2.72 19.61
N ARG A 376 9.47 -3.45 19.99
CA ARG A 376 8.67 -3.15 21.16
C ARG A 376 9.48 -3.32 22.47
N GLU A 377 10.18 -4.45 22.61
CA GLU A 377 10.94 -4.78 23.81
C GLU A 377 12.07 -3.78 24.04
N LYS A 378 12.89 -3.55 23.01
CA LYS A 378 14.01 -2.60 23.13
C LYS A 378 13.54 -1.16 23.33
N PHE A 379 12.48 -0.75 22.63
CA PHE A 379 11.92 0.59 22.83
C PHE A 379 11.29 0.76 24.22
N THR A 380 10.66 -0.27 24.77
CA THR A 380 10.13 -0.24 26.16
C THR A 380 11.25 -0.05 27.18
N GLU A 381 12.41 -0.68 26.95
CA GLU A 381 13.59 -0.58 27.82
C GLU A 381 14.21 0.83 27.77
N THR A 382 14.37 1.40 26.57
CA THR A 382 15.21 2.59 26.37
C THR A 382 14.42 3.87 26.14
N ASN A 383 13.22 3.77 25.59
CA ASN A 383 12.41 4.89 25.05
C ASN A 383 13.20 5.77 24.07
N ASN A 384 14.21 5.22 23.39
CA ASN A 384 15.12 5.92 22.49
C ASN A 384 15.16 5.22 21.12
N TRP A 385 14.75 5.93 20.07
CA TRP A 385 14.71 5.37 18.72
C TRP A 385 16.11 5.07 18.16
N GLU A 386 17.10 5.88 18.46
CA GLU A 386 18.46 5.68 17.93
C GLU A 386 19.08 4.33 18.37
N GLU A 387 18.64 3.77 19.51
CA GLU A 387 19.07 2.44 19.96
C GLU A 387 18.36 1.28 19.23
N VAL A 388 17.21 1.55 18.62
CA VAL A 388 16.39 0.57 17.87
C VAL A 388 16.61 0.67 16.36
N LYS A 389 16.96 1.85 15.87
CA LYS A 389 17.04 2.21 14.47
C LYS A 389 17.96 1.31 13.64
N SER A 390 19.10 0.90 14.19
CA SER A 390 20.03 0.00 13.50
C SER A 390 19.40 -1.37 13.21
N TYR A 391 18.59 -1.90 14.15
CA TYR A 391 17.86 -3.13 13.96
C TYR A 391 16.76 -2.98 12.91
N TRP A 392 15.98 -1.89 12.95
CA TRP A 392 14.95 -1.60 11.97
C TRP A 392 15.50 -1.55 10.54
N ASN A 393 16.72 -1.08 10.36
CA ASN A 393 17.35 -0.89 9.05
C ASN A 393 18.34 -2.01 8.66
N LYS A 394 18.51 -3.06 9.48
CA LYS A 394 19.56 -4.09 9.33
C LYS A 394 19.56 -4.79 7.96
N ASP A 395 18.38 -5.04 7.41
CA ASP A 395 18.21 -5.90 6.21
C ASP A 395 18.10 -5.11 4.89
N ILE A 396 18.02 -3.78 4.95
CA ILE A 396 17.72 -2.93 3.78
C ILE A 396 18.73 -3.09 2.65
N LYS A 397 20.02 -3.15 2.98
CA LYS A 397 21.09 -3.24 1.98
C LYS A 397 21.00 -4.55 1.19
N GLU A 398 20.81 -5.66 1.88
CA GLU A 398 20.72 -6.99 1.30
C GLU A 398 19.45 -7.13 0.46
N PHE A 399 18.32 -6.66 0.99
CA PHE A 399 17.06 -6.69 0.25
C PHE A 399 17.11 -5.84 -1.02
N LYS A 400 17.74 -4.65 -0.98
CA LYS A 400 17.95 -3.83 -2.18
C LYS A 400 18.80 -4.53 -3.24
N LEU A 401 19.76 -5.37 -2.85
CA LEU A 401 20.55 -6.16 -3.79
C LEU A 401 19.71 -7.31 -4.38
N LEU A 402 18.97 -8.02 -3.53
CA LEU A 402 18.08 -9.11 -3.94
C LEU A 402 16.99 -8.61 -4.90
N SER A 403 16.27 -7.57 -4.52
CA SER A 403 15.11 -7.06 -5.24
C SER A 403 15.45 -6.53 -6.64
N LYS A 404 16.67 -6.04 -6.87
CA LYS A 404 17.14 -5.59 -8.20
C LYS A 404 17.03 -6.65 -9.28
N LYS A 405 17.12 -7.94 -8.94
CA LYS A 405 16.97 -9.05 -9.90
C LYS A 405 15.58 -9.06 -10.56
N TYR A 406 14.58 -8.51 -9.87
CA TYR A 406 13.17 -8.54 -10.24
C TYR A 406 12.65 -7.22 -10.81
N TYR A 407 13.52 -6.21 -10.97
CA TYR A 407 13.12 -4.92 -11.51
C TYR A 407 12.67 -5.04 -12.96
N LEU A 408 11.44 -4.65 -13.23
CA LEU A 408 10.83 -4.56 -14.56
C LEU A 408 10.99 -3.17 -15.18
N TYR A 409 11.29 -2.17 -14.35
CA TYR A 409 11.32 -0.75 -14.70
C TYR A 409 12.63 -0.09 -14.26
N LYS A 410 13.00 1.00 -14.95
CA LYS A 410 14.21 1.79 -14.69
C LYS A 410 13.92 3.04 -13.85
#